data_fc4c83ca02ee388d046fe3ee51bda8b2
#
_entry.id   fc4c83ca02ee388d046fe3ee51bda8b2
#
_cell.length_a   1.000
_cell.length_b   1.000
_cell.length_c   1.000
_cell.angle_alpha   90.00
_cell.angle_beta   90.00
_cell.angle_gamma   90.00
#
_symmetry.space_group_name_H-M   'P 1'
#
loop_
_entity.id
_entity.type
_entity.pdbx_description
1 polymer ?
#
loop_
_entity_poly.entity_id
_entity_poly.type
_entity_poly.pdbx_seq_one_letter_code
_entity_poly.pdbx_strand_id
1 'polypeptide(L)'
;MRTPWLLAMLVSTSAMAQQADGTAAQDERFSVHGQATYVWQRKSGFAAAYSGDHSLLATRENSYTFSGTLFLGAKLWQGGELYFNPEIVQGRPISNVSGLGGPTNGEMQKTSGPRLTLYAARGFFRQRFDLGGADQQVVSAANQLATTVKSRRLVVTIGNLAVNDIFDRNDYAGDPRGQFLDWSLLTHAAWDFPADARGYTWGGAVEWYHDAWALRAGRFEQPKWPNQLPLDAQLFRHFGDQVEIEHDHAISGQPGKVLLLGFRGRAVMARYSDALALADASGGAPSLDAVRTREHDKTGVGIDVQQAITGDAGAFVRAMHADGRTETYAFSEVDRSLSAGLSLKGARWGRPDDALGVALAVNALSPPHRDYLARGGLGFFLGDGALDYRNERIIETYYALQVAKSTHLSLDWQHIDNPGYNHARGPVHVLSARLHAEF
;
A
#
# COMPACT_ATOMS: atom_id res chain seq x y z
N MET A 1 15.22 -4.72 39.56
CA MET A 1 16.63 -4.82 39.20
C MET A 1 16.85 -6.15 38.47
N ARG A 2 16.96 -6.14 37.17
CA ARG A 2 17.73 -7.02 36.32
C ARG A 2 17.38 -6.66 34.88
N THR A 3 18.23 -5.84 34.29
CA THR A 3 18.29 -5.51 32.86
C THR A 3 18.84 -6.72 32.10
N PRO A 4 18.28 -7.13 30.95
CA PRO A 4 19.02 -7.89 29.98
C PRO A 4 19.55 -6.96 28.90
N TRP A 5 20.85 -6.86 28.83
CA TRP A 5 21.63 -6.43 27.70
C TRP A 5 21.50 -7.47 26.57
N LEU A 6 20.87 -7.08 25.48
CA LEU A 6 20.88 -7.83 24.20
C LEU A 6 20.74 -6.82 23.07
N LEU A 7 21.82 -6.07 22.84
CA LEU A 7 22.00 -5.26 21.65
C LEU A 7 23.51 -5.15 21.40
N ALA A 8 24.08 -6.12 20.72
CA ALA A 8 25.36 -5.99 20.01
C ALA A 8 25.65 -7.25 19.20
N MET A 9 25.20 -7.29 17.95
CA MET A 9 25.88 -7.93 16.82
C MET A 9 25.36 -7.31 15.54
N LEU A 10 25.76 -6.07 15.31
CA LEU A 10 25.81 -5.47 13.98
C LEU A 10 27.12 -5.94 13.37
N VAL A 11 27.05 -6.99 12.58
CA VAL A 11 28.12 -7.36 11.67
C VAL A 11 28.16 -6.29 10.58
N SER A 12 29.16 -5.43 10.65
CA SER A 12 29.50 -4.46 9.62
C SER A 12 30.05 -5.22 8.40
N THR A 13 29.20 -5.59 7.47
CA THR A 13 29.62 -5.89 6.11
C THR A 13 29.45 -4.62 5.29
N SER A 14 30.57 -3.98 4.99
CA SER A 14 30.66 -2.83 4.08
C SER A 14 30.21 -3.27 2.68
N ALA A 15 28.95 -3.01 2.34
CA ALA A 15 28.54 -2.99 0.95
C ALA A 15 29.10 -1.68 0.36
N MET A 16 30.19 -1.76 -0.39
CA MET A 16 30.68 -0.66 -1.19
C MET A 16 29.61 -0.27 -2.20
N ALA A 17 29.14 0.98 -2.12
CA ALA A 17 28.46 1.60 -3.24
C ALA A 17 29.45 1.68 -4.38
N GLN A 18 29.34 0.79 -5.34
CA GLN A 18 30.13 0.81 -6.56
C GLN A 18 29.56 1.92 -7.44
N GLN A 19 30.32 3.01 -7.60
CA GLN A 19 30.18 3.93 -8.72
C GLN A 19 30.06 3.08 -10.00
N ALA A 20 29.13 3.47 -10.87
CA ALA A 20 28.93 2.85 -12.17
C ALA A 20 30.13 3.11 -13.07
N ASP A 21 31.18 2.32 -12.89
CA ASP A 21 32.12 2.00 -13.94
C ASP A 21 31.43 0.95 -14.83
N GLY A 22 31.45 1.14 -16.13
CA GLY A 22 30.74 0.40 -17.15
C GLY A 22 31.09 -1.12 -17.27
N THR A 23 31.10 -1.82 -16.17
CA THR A 23 31.11 -3.28 -16.11
C THR A 23 29.67 -3.77 -16.11
N ALA A 24 29.32 -4.57 -17.13
CA ALA A 24 28.03 -5.28 -17.20
C ALA A 24 27.68 -5.86 -15.82
N ALA A 25 26.46 -5.61 -15.33
CA ALA A 25 26.01 -6.16 -14.05
C ALA A 25 26.24 -7.68 -14.10
N GLN A 26 27.05 -8.19 -13.18
CA GLN A 26 27.31 -9.63 -13.10
C GLN A 26 26.01 -10.31 -12.69
N ASP A 27 25.58 -11.32 -13.44
CA ASP A 27 24.40 -12.13 -13.12
C ASP A 27 24.49 -12.67 -11.68
N GLU A 28 23.61 -12.17 -10.82
CA GLU A 28 23.57 -12.58 -9.42
C GLU A 28 22.87 -13.93 -9.27
N ARG A 29 23.50 -14.84 -8.51
CA ARG A 29 22.92 -16.16 -8.27
C ARG A 29 22.08 -16.22 -7.00
N PHE A 30 22.46 -15.48 -5.99
CA PHE A 30 21.76 -15.38 -4.71
C PHE A 30 21.78 -13.93 -4.25
N SER A 31 20.68 -13.46 -3.70
CA SER A 31 20.60 -12.16 -3.04
C SER A 31 20.07 -12.30 -1.62
N VAL A 32 20.58 -11.46 -0.74
CA VAL A 32 20.07 -11.29 0.62
C VAL A 32 19.99 -9.80 0.89
N HIS A 33 18.78 -9.32 1.08
CA HIS A 33 18.51 -7.96 1.53
C HIS A 33 17.67 -8.00 2.80
N GLY A 34 17.66 -6.92 3.53
CA GLY A 34 16.86 -6.81 4.74
C GLY A 34 16.45 -5.38 5.02
N GLN A 35 15.37 -5.24 5.76
CA GLN A 35 14.91 -3.95 6.27
C GLN A 35 14.42 -4.08 7.70
N ALA A 36 14.49 -2.97 8.44
CA ALA A 36 13.81 -2.77 9.71
C ALA A 36 13.22 -1.37 9.76
N THR A 37 11.94 -1.27 10.07
CA THR A 37 11.22 0.00 10.13
C THR A 37 10.46 0.12 11.45
N TYR A 38 10.70 1.20 12.17
CA TYR A 38 9.93 1.59 13.33
C TYR A 38 9.23 2.92 13.07
N VAL A 39 7.91 2.96 13.23
CA VAL A 39 7.11 4.18 13.11
C VAL A 39 6.44 4.46 14.45
N TRP A 40 6.67 5.64 14.98
CA TRP A 40 5.92 6.18 16.09
C TRP A 40 4.98 7.28 15.58
N GLN A 41 3.72 7.27 16.05
CA GLN A 41 2.74 8.29 15.70
C GLN A 41 2.05 8.84 16.94
N ARG A 42 1.72 10.13 16.90
CA ARG A 42 0.92 10.82 17.91
C ARG A 42 -0.23 11.55 17.23
N LYS A 43 -1.43 11.05 17.44
CA LYS A 43 -2.67 11.71 17.05
C LYS A 43 -3.07 12.75 18.11
N SER A 44 -3.40 13.96 17.67
CA SER A 44 -3.96 15.00 18.56
C SER A 44 -5.37 14.62 19.04
N GLY A 45 -5.81 15.22 20.14
CA GLY A 45 -7.24 15.30 20.45
C GLY A 45 -7.94 16.26 19.49
N PHE A 46 -9.22 16.02 19.21
CA PHE A 46 -10.03 16.83 18.32
C PHE A 46 -11.49 16.90 18.78
N ALA A 47 -12.27 17.84 18.22
CA ALA A 47 -13.70 17.97 18.52
C ALA A 47 -14.51 16.90 17.80
N ALA A 48 -15.42 16.24 18.51
CA ALA A 48 -16.36 15.27 17.94
C ALA A 48 -17.73 15.49 18.62
N ALA A 49 -18.76 15.71 17.82
CA ALA A 49 -20.12 15.92 18.33
C ALA A 49 -20.71 14.64 18.96
N TYR A 50 -20.29 13.48 18.48
CA TYR A 50 -20.68 12.16 18.96
C TYR A 50 -19.59 11.12 18.63
N SER A 51 -19.73 9.91 19.16
CA SER A 51 -18.87 8.76 18.86
C SER A 51 -19.70 7.50 18.81
N GLY A 52 -19.35 6.60 17.92
CA GLY A 52 -19.90 5.25 17.75
C GLY A 52 -18.81 4.19 17.75
N ASP A 53 -19.16 2.96 17.40
CA ASP A 53 -18.32 1.77 17.56
C ASP A 53 -17.02 1.84 16.76
N HIS A 54 -17.07 2.31 15.50
CA HIS A 54 -15.89 2.47 14.64
C HIS A 54 -15.48 3.93 14.45
N SER A 55 -15.68 4.76 15.46
CA SER A 55 -15.18 6.13 15.46
C SER A 55 -13.68 6.19 15.70
N LEU A 56 -13.01 7.12 15.03
CA LEU A 56 -11.69 7.59 15.43
C LEU A 56 -11.84 8.21 16.85
N LEU A 57 -11.09 7.76 17.84
CA LEU A 57 -11.18 8.27 19.21
C LEU A 57 -10.86 9.77 19.25
N ALA A 58 -11.74 10.57 19.87
CA ALA A 58 -11.56 12.03 19.96
C ALA A 58 -10.39 12.44 20.86
N THR A 59 -9.94 11.56 21.75
CA THR A 59 -8.82 11.80 22.66
C THR A 59 -7.47 11.68 21.96
N ARG A 60 -6.43 12.25 22.56
CA ARG A 60 -5.05 12.07 22.10
C ARG A 60 -4.62 10.60 22.24
N GLU A 61 -3.94 10.07 21.24
CA GLU A 61 -3.38 8.72 21.22
C GLU A 61 -1.91 8.72 20.79
N ASN A 62 -1.17 7.71 21.27
CA ASN A 62 0.13 7.35 20.72
C ASN A 62 0.04 5.95 20.15
N SER A 63 0.67 5.77 19.01
CA SER A 63 0.71 4.52 18.24
C SER A 63 2.16 4.19 17.89
N TYR A 64 2.45 2.94 17.61
CA TYR A 64 3.71 2.53 17.01
C TYR A 64 3.51 1.29 16.16
N THR A 65 4.37 1.13 15.17
CA THR A 65 4.53 -0.09 14.39
C THR A 65 6.01 -0.44 14.27
N PHE A 66 6.30 -1.71 14.19
CA PHE A 66 7.61 -2.24 13.88
C PHE A 66 7.46 -3.35 12.85
N SER A 67 8.27 -3.30 11.80
CA SER A 67 8.41 -4.38 10.84
C SER A 67 9.89 -4.68 10.59
N GLY A 68 10.22 -5.96 10.39
CA GLY A 68 11.53 -6.39 9.96
C GLY A 68 11.37 -7.50 8.93
N THR A 69 11.97 -7.37 7.74
CA THR A 69 11.82 -8.32 6.64
C THR A 69 13.19 -8.72 6.11
N LEU A 70 13.41 -10.01 5.88
CA LEU A 70 14.50 -10.52 5.05
C LEU A 70 13.96 -10.82 3.66
N PHE A 71 14.74 -10.47 2.64
CA PHE A 71 14.45 -10.74 1.23
C PHE A 71 15.51 -11.69 0.70
N LEU A 72 15.13 -12.94 0.51
CA LEU A 72 16.00 -14.00 0.02
C LEU A 72 15.65 -14.30 -1.42
N GLY A 73 16.64 -14.23 -2.32
CA GLY A 73 16.48 -14.51 -3.75
C GLY A 73 17.47 -15.57 -4.23
N ALA A 74 17.03 -16.46 -5.13
CA ALA A 74 17.87 -17.46 -5.75
C ALA A 74 17.52 -17.63 -7.23
N LYS A 75 18.55 -17.56 -8.10
CA LYS A 75 18.45 -17.94 -9.51
C LYS A 75 18.53 -19.46 -9.63
N LEU A 76 17.48 -20.08 -10.13
CA LEU A 76 17.41 -21.54 -10.31
C LEU A 76 17.97 -21.96 -11.66
N TRP A 77 17.61 -21.24 -12.73
CA TRP A 77 18.10 -21.38 -14.10
C TRP A 77 17.96 -20.05 -14.85
N GLN A 78 18.22 -20.03 -16.11
CA GLN A 78 18.09 -18.78 -16.90
C GLN A 78 16.64 -18.29 -16.93
N GLY A 79 16.42 -17.09 -16.39
CA GLY A 79 15.11 -16.45 -16.25
C GLY A 79 14.24 -17.01 -15.13
N GLY A 80 14.62 -18.13 -14.47
CA GLY A 80 13.89 -18.74 -13.36
C GLY A 80 14.46 -18.33 -12.00
N GLU A 81 13.64 -17.70 -11.16
CA GLU A 81 14.01 -17.11 -9.87
C GLU A 81 13.02 -17.52 -8.79
N LEU A 82 13.50 -17.78 -7.58
CA LEU A 82 12.70 -18.07 -6.40
C LEU A 82 12.99 -17.04 -5.31
N TYR A 83 11.94 -16.54 -4.68
CA TYR A 83 12.02 -15.55 -3.60
C TYR A 83 11.27 -16.02 -2.37
N PHE A 84 11.82 -15.71 -1.18
CA PHE A 84 11.18 -15.99 0.09
C PHE A 84 11.46 -14.88 1.10
N ASN A 85 10.39 -14.34 1.74
CA ASN A 85 10.51 -13.24 2.69
C ASN A 85 9.88 -13.61 4.04
N PRO A 86 10.65 -14.04 5.04
CA PRO A 86 10.20 -14.04 6.43
C PRO A 86 10.11 -12.61 6.94
N GLU A 87 9.00 -12.30 7.63
CA GLU A 87 8.75 -10.97 8.18
C GLU A 87 8.29 -11.06 9.63
N ILE A 88 8.79 -10.15 10.47
CA ILE A 88 8.33 -9.93 11.84
C ILE A 88 7.61 -8.59 11.92
N VAL A 89 6.47 -8.56 12.64
CA VAL A 89 5.67 -7.35 12.83
C VAL A 89 5.20 -7.22 14.27
N GLN A 90 5.02 -5.98 14.71
CA GLN A 90 4.48 -5.63 16.01
C GLN A 90 3.89 -4.22 15.94
N GLY A 91 2.82 -3.92 16.70
CA GLY A 91 2.35 -2.55 16.81
C GLY A 91 1.03 -2.39 17.56
N ARG A 92 0.68 -1.13 17.77
CA ARG A 92 -0.62 -0.69 18.28
C ARG A 92 -1.13 0.42 17.37
N PRO A 93 -2.15 0.17 16.55
CA PRO A 93 -2.68 1.17 15.62
C PRO A 93 -3.47 2.26 16.37
N ILE A 94 -3.56 3.44 15.78
CA ILE A 94 -4.46 4.51 16.21
C ILE A 94 -5.89 3.99 16.13
N SER A 95 -6.67 4.16 17.22
CA SER A 95 -8.10 3.80 17.32
C SER A 95 -8.44 2.39 16.80
N ASN A 96 -7.52 1.41 16.92
CA ASN A 96 -7.64 0.06 16.36
C ASN A 96 -7.92 0.07 14.85
N VAL A 97 -7.33 1.01 14.09
CA VAL A 97 -7.53 1.25 12.65
C VAL A 97 -8.95 1.73 12.30
N SER A 98 -9.73 2.25 13.25
CA SER A 98 -11.10 2.69 13.03
C SER A 98 -11.21 4.20 12.79
N GLY A 99 -12.25 4.60 12.06
CA GLY A 99 -12.72 5.97 11.92
C GLY A 99 -12.01 6.82 10.88
N LEU A 100 -11.29 6.20 9.95
CA LEU A 100 -10.72 6.83 8.76
C LEU A 100 -11.00 5.97 7.53
N GLY A 101 -11.04 6.57 6.35
CA GLY A 101 -11.20 5.85 5.09
C GLY A 101 -10.00 4.94 4.79
N GLY A 102 -8.80 5.35 5.20
CA GLY A 102 -7.56 4.57 5.15
C GLY A 102 -6.69 4.84 6.38
N PRO A 103 -5.78 3.92 6.75
CA PRO A 103 -4.89 4.12 7.90
C PRO A 103 -3.83 5.20 7.64
N THR A 104 -3.49 5.97 8.69
CA THR A 104 -2.46 7.02 8.68
C THR A 104 -1.03 6.49 8.54
N ASN A 105 -0.85 5.18 8.51
CA ASN A 105 0.43 4.50 8.38
C ASN A 105 0.22 3.18 7.65
N GLY A 106 0.78 3.01 6.46
CA GLY A 106 0.67 1.83 5.62
C GLY A 106 1.21 0.53 6.25
N GLU A 107 2.01 0.62 7.31
CA GLU A 107 2.49 -0.53 8.08
C GLU A 107 1.48 -1.02 9.14
N MET A 108 0.42 -0.27 9.46
CA MET A 108 -0.56 -0.64 10.51
C MET A 108 -1.32 -1.91 10.21
N GLN A 109 -1.72 -2.12 8.97
CA GLN A 109 -2.48 -3.31 8.52
C GLN A 109 -1.71 -4.60 8.74
N LYS A 110 -0.38 -4.54 8.71
CA LYS A 110 0.50 -5.70 8.89
C LYS A 110 0.65 -6.12 10.34
N THR A 111 0.25 -5.28 11.28
CA THR A 111 0.47 -5.55 12.70
C THR A 111 -0.47 -6.63 13.23
N SER A 112 0.06 -7.47 14.12
CA SER A 112 -0.73 -8.49 14.84
C SER A 112 -0.94 -8.09 16.30
N GLY A 113 -0.91 -6.78 16.60
CA GLY A 113 -0.99 -6.23 17.94
C GLY A 113 0.39 -6.10 18.61
N PRO A 114 0.43 -5.95 19.95
CA PRO A 114 1.64 -5.64 20.69
C PRO A 114 2.62 -6.82 20.84
N ARG A 115 2.26 -8.00 20.39
CA ARG A 115 3.14 -9.18 20.37
C ARG A 115 3.91 -9.27 19.07
N LEU A 116 5.21 -9.53 19.15
CA LEU A 116 6.02 -9.79 17.97
C LEU A 116 5.51 -11.05 17.27
N THR A 117 5.16 -10.92 16.00
CA THR A 117 4.63 -12.00 15.18
C THR A 117 5.54 -12.25 13.99
N LEU A 118 5.99 -13.49 13.82
CA LEU A 118 6.78 -13.95 12.66
C LEU A 118 5.86 -14.68 11.68
N TYR A 119 5.97 -14.41 10.39
CA TYR A 119 5.26 -15.11 9.33
C TYR A 119 6.01 -15.05 8.00
N ALA A 120 5.59 -15.88 7.04
CA ALA A 120 6.08 -15.82 5.66
C ALA A 120 5.26 -14.76 4.90
N ALA A 121 5.84 -13.60 4.66
CA ALA A 121 5.20 -12.51 3.95
C ALA A 121 5.08 -12.81 2.44
N ARG A 122 6.16 -13.28 1.84
CA ARG A 122 6.20 -13.67 0.43
C ARG A 122 6.87 -15.01 0.24
N GLY A 123 6.41 -15.74 -0.78
CA GLY A 123 7.04 -16.94 -1.29
C GLY A 123 6.57 -17.16 -2.71
N PHE A 124 7.38 -16.78 -3.71
CA PHE A 124 6.94 -16.81 -5.10
C PHE A 124 8.07 -17.25 -6.04
N PHE A 125 7.66 -17.82 -7.15
CA PHE A 125 8.50 -18.14 -8.31
C PHE A 125 8.25 -17.11 -9.41
N ARG A 126 9.32 -16.67 -10.07
CA ARG A 126 9.27 -15.79 -11.24
C ARG A 126 10.02 -16.43 -12.39
N GLN A 127 9.40 -16.47 -13.57
CA GLN A 127 10.03 -16.89 -14.82
C GLN A 127 9.99 -15.76 -15.84
N ARG A 128 11.14 -15.42 -16.37
CA ARG A 128 11.30 -14.46 -17.45
C ARG A 128 11.61 -15.21 -18.75
N PHE A 129 11.00 -14.74 -19.84
CA PHE A 129 11.24 -15.16 -21.21
C PHE A 129 11.65 -13.95 -22.02
N ASP A 130 12.87 -13.94 -22.55
CA ASP A 130 13.38 -12.86 -23.37
C ASP A 130 12.81 -12.95 -24.79
N LEU A 131 12.27 -11.85 -25.29
CA LEU A 131 11.64 -11.72 -26.60
C LEU A 131 12.43 -10.79 -27.55
N GLY A 132 13.64 -10.35 -27.15
CA GLY A 132 14.53 -9.47 -27.90
C GLY A 132 14.45 -8.00 -27.46
N GLY A 133 14.89 -7.09 -28.33
CA GLY A 133 15.02 -5.66 -28.00
C GLY A 133 16.38 -5.33 -27.36
N ALA A 134 16.49 -4.14 -26.79
CA ALA A 134 17.71 -3.64 -26.14
C ALA A 134 17.97 -4.33 -24.80
N ASP A 135 19.25 -4.41 -24.40
CA ASP A 135 19.64 -4.85 -23.08
C ASP A 135 19.38 -3.76 -22.03
N GLN A 136 18.79 -4.16 -20.93
CA GLN A 136 18.52 -3.32 -19.76
C GLN A 136 19.19 -3.94 -18.53
N GLN A 137 19.96 -3.13 -17.79
CA GLN A 137 20.59 -3.57 -16.55
C GLN A 137 19.58 -3.50 -15.41
N VAL A 138 19.46 -4.58 -14.66
CA VAL A 138 18.65 -4.67 -13.44
C VAL A 138 19.61 -4.79 -12.26
N VAL A 139 19.52 -3.88 -11.32
CA VAL A 139 20.35 -3.88 -10.10
C VAL A 139 19.77 -4.81 -9.04
N SER A 140 20.63 -5.30 -8.12
CA SER A 140 20.18 -6.07 -6.96
C SER A 140 19.33 -5.21 -6.03
N ALA A 141 18.18 -5.74 -5.62
CA ALA A 141 17.26 -5.07 -4.69
C ALA A 141 16.37 -6.11 -3.98
N ALA A 142 15.54 -5.67 -3.06
CA ALA A 142 14.53 -6.51 -2.44
C ALA A 142 13.68 -7.21 -3.51
N ASN A 143 13.65 -8.56 -3.50
CA ASN A 143 12.94 -9.40 -4.47
C ASN A 143 13.39 -9.21 -5.94
N GLN A 144 14.65 -8.87 -6.13
CA GLN A 144 15.23 -8.63 -7.46
C GLN A 144 16.71 -9.00 -7.47
N LEU A 145 17.08 -9.97 -8.31
CA LEU A 145 18.48 -10.33 -8.57
C LEU A 145 19.08 -9.39 -9.62
N ALA A 146 20.34 -8.99 -9.44
CA ALA A 146 21.07 -8.27 -10.47
C ALA A 146 21.23 -9.15 -11.71
N THR A 147 20.85 -8.62 -12.87
CA THR A 147 20.93 -9.35 -14.15
C THR A 147 20.77 -8.40 -15.33
N THR A 148 20.98 -8.90 -16.53
CA THR A 148 20.62 -8.21 -17.78
C THR A 148 19.31 -8.79 -18.30
N VAL A 149 18.36 -7.94 -18.66
CA VAL A 149 17.08 -8.33 -19.27
C VAL A 149 16.90 -7.67 -20.62
N LYS A 150 16.05 -8.25 -21.47
CA LYS A 150 15.65 -7.60 -22.74
C LYS A 150 14.50 -6.62 -22.53
N SER A 151 14.48 -5.52 -23.29
CA SER A 151 13.38 -4.54 -23.28
C SER A 151 12.05 -5.16 -23.74
N ARG A 152 12.11 -6.25 -24.51
CA ARG A 152 10.94 -7.06 -24.89
C ARG A 152 11.03 -8.40 -24.18
N ARG A 153 10.12 -8.66 -23.28
CA ARG A 153 10.12 -9.86 -22.46
C ARG A 153 8.74 -10.18 -21.91
N LEU A 154 8.52 -11.44 -21.59
CA LEU A 154 7.37 -11.90 -20.82
C LEU A 154 7.87 -12.34 -19.44
N VAL A 155 7.16 -11.94 -18.39
CA VAL A 155 7.43 -12.35 -17.01
C VAL A 155 6.19 -13.01 -16.43
N VAL A 156 6.35 -14.17 -15.83
CA VAL A 156 5.29 -14.91 -15.12
C VAL A 156 5.70 -15.02 -13.67
N THR A 157 4.85 -14.56 -12.75
CA THR A 157 5.05 -14.65 -11.30
C THR A 157 3.91 -15.43 -10.68
N ILE A 158 4.21 -16.45 -9.85
CA ILE A 158 3.21 -17.31 -9.19
C ILE A 158 3.65 -17.54 -7.74
N GLY A 159 2.72 -17.40 -6.80
CA GLY A 159 2.99 -17.67 -5.39
C GLY A 159 2.22 -16.77 -4.44
N ASN A 160 2.74 -16.64 -3.22
CA ASN A 160 2.25 -15.67 -2.24
C ASN A 160 3.04 -14.37 -2.38
N LEU A 161 2.35 -13.25 -2.65
CA LEU A 161 2.97 -11.94 -2.90
C LEU A 161 1.99 -10.80 -2.55
N ALA A 162 2.48 -9.57 -2.51
CA ALA A 162 1.62 -8.40 -2.47
C ALA A 162 1.26 -7.97 -3.90
N VAL A 163 -0.01 -7.67 -4.16
CA VAL A 163 -0.48 -7.29 -5.50
C VAL A 163 0.20 -6.02 -6.00
N ASN A 164 0.48 -5.08 -5.10
CA ASN A 164 1.21 -3.85 -5.39
C ASN A 164 2.74 -4.03 -5.60
N ASP A 165 3.28 -5.24 -5.47
CA ASP A 165 4.64 -5.54 -5.96
C ASP A 165 4.70 -5.50 -7.49
N ILE A 166 3.57 -5.68 -8.17
CA ILE A 166 3.46 -5.77 -9.64
C ILE A 166 2.66 -4.62 -10.22
N PHE A 167 1.54 -4.22 -9.59
CA PHE A 167 0.59 -3.22 -10.08
C PHE A 167 0.69 -1.91 -9.29
N ASP A 168 0.28 -0.78 -9.88
CA ASP A 168 0.29 0.58 -9.31
C ASP A 168 1.66 0.99 -8.74
N ARG A 169 2.73 0.69 -9.44
CA ARG A 169 4.09 1.05 -9.01
C ARG A 169 4.37 2.52 -9.28
N ASN A 170 4.63 3.27 -8.21
CA ASN A 170 4.93 4.69 -8.28
C ASN A 170 6.27 5.02 -7.60
N ASP A 171 7.13 5.75 -8.31
CA ASP A 171 8.49 6.08 -7.86
C ASP A 171 8.51 7.15 -6.76
N TYR A 172 7.42 7.92 -6.56
CA TYR A 172 7.32 9.05 -5.63
C TYR A 172 6.42 8.79 -4.43
N ALA A 173 5.49 7.82 -4.56
CA ALA A 173 4.48 7.53 -3.54
C ALA A 173 4.04 6.05 -3.64
N GLY A 174 4.92 5.13 -3.28
CA GLY A 174 4.67 3.69 -3.34
C GLY A 174 5.22 2.91 -2.15
N ASP A 175 6.03 3.54 -1.28
CA ASP A 175 6.67 2.87 -0.16
C ASP A 175 6.48 3.63 1.17
N PRO A 176 5.66 3.12 2.10
CA PRO A 176 5.45 3.76 3.40
C PRO A 176 6.69 3.71 4.30
N ARG A 177 7.75 2.98 3.93
CA ARG A 177 8.99 2.89 4.68
C ARG A 177 9.95 4.04 4.37
N GLY A 178 9.89 4.57 3.15
CA GLY A 178 10.76 5.66 2.67
C GLY A 178 10.03 6.95 2.31
N GLN A 179 8.75 6.87 1.95
CA GLN A 179 7.95 7.96 1.38
C GLN A 179 6.75 8.31 2.28
N PHE A 180 5.59 8.65 1.69
CA PHE A 180 4.36 8.95 2.41
C PHE A 180 3.86 7.76 3.24
N LEU A 181 3.35 8.05 4.45
CA LEU A 181 2.84 7.03 5.38
C LEU A 181 1.36 6.69 5.13
N ASP A 182 0.54 7.70 4.80
CA ASP A 182 -0.90 7.53 4.67
C ASP A 182 -1.26 6.60 3.51
N TRP A 183 -2.17 5.65 3.78
CA TRP A 183 -2.61 4.67 2.79
C TRP A 183 -3.16 5.32 1.52
N SER A 184 -3.82 6.46 1.65
CA SER A 184 -4.44 7.17 0.53
C SER A 184 -3.44 7.81 -0.43
N LEU A 185 -2.14 7.80 -0.07
CA LEU A 185 -1.05 8.34 -0.88
C LEU A 185 -0.13 7.25 -1.43
N LEU A 186 0.02 6.12 -0.74
CA LEU A 186 0.97 5.08 -1.15
C LEU A 186 0.48 4.18 -2.28
N THR A 187 -0.83 4.18 -2.54
CA THR A 187 -1.50 3.46 -3.63
C THR A 187 -2.81 4.17 -3.98
N HIS A 188 -3.54 3.68 -4.98
CA HIS A 188 -4.91 4.13 -5.20
C HIS A 188 -5.79 3.79 -3.98
N ALA A 189 -6.29 4.79 -3.23
CA ALA A 189 -7.07 4.54 -2.02
C ALA A 189 -8.38 3.76 -2.28
N ALA A 190 -8.98 3.91 -3.46
CA ALA A 190 -10.21 3.21 -3.85
C ALA A 190 -9.93 1.85 -4.54
N TRP A 191 -8.70 1.36 -4.51
CA TRP A 191 -8.34 0.07 -5.07
C TRP A 191 -8.56 -1.06 -4.06
N ASP A 192 -9.64 -1.78 -4.24
CA ASP A 192 -9.97 -2.95 -3.42
C ASP A 192 -9.26 -4.20 -3.97
N PHE A 193 -7.93 -4.23 -3.85
CA PHE A 193 -7.13 -5.33 -4.35
C PHE A 193 -7.16 -6.55 -3.42
N PRO A 194 -7.09 -7.77 -3.98
CA PRO A 194 -7.17 -9.00 -3.18
C PRO A 194 -5.92 -9.16 -2.31
N ALA A 195 -6.14 -9.24 -1.01
CA ALA A 195 -5.10 -9.60 -0.05
C ALA A 195 -5.69 -9.94 1.32
N ASP A 196 -4.97 -10.71 2.12
CA ASP A 196 -5.26 -10.85 3.54
C ASP A 196 -5.01 -9.54 4.30
N ALA A 197 -5.38 -9.48 5.57
CA ALA A 197 -5.19 -8.28 6.40
C ALA A 197 -3.72 -7.85 6.58
N ARG A 198 -2.75 -8.64 6.14
CA ARG A 198 -1.32 -8.29 6.13
C ARG A 198 -0.83 -7.78 4.78
N GLY A 199 -1.65 -7.82 3.74
CA GLY A 199 -1.32 -7.33 2.41
C GLY A 199 -0.78 -8.37 1.45
N TYR A 200 -0.95 -9.66 1.72
CA TYR A 200 -0.43 -10.75 0.91
C TYR A 200 -1.53 -11.69 0.43
N THR A 201 -1.33 -12.30 -0.73
CA THR A 201 -2.28 -13.24 -1.32
C THR A 201 -1.61 -14.25 -2.23
N TRP A 202 -2.23 -15.42 -2.39
CA TRP A 202 -1.82 -16.41 -3.37
C TRP A 202 -2.44 -16.11 -4.73
N GLY A 203 -1.63 -16.27 -5.77
CA GLY A 203 -2.09 -16.08 -7.14
C GLY A 203 -0.97 -16.03 -8.14
N GLY A 204 -1.22 -15.40 -9.26
CA GLY A 204 -0.23 -15.23 -10.30
C GLY A 204 -0.52 -14.06 -11.21
N ALA A 205 0.54 -13.55 -11.83
CA ALA A 205 0.49 -12.48 -12.81
C ALA A 205 1.38 -12.78 -14.01
N VAL A 206 1.01 -12.20 -15.12
CA VAL A 206 1.78 -12.17 -16.36
C VAL A 206 2.02 -10.71 -16.73
N GLU A 207 3.27 -10.39 -17.00
CA GLU A 207 3.71 -9.05 -17.43
C GLU A 207 4.36 -9.16 -18.81
N TRP A 208 3.86 -8.42 -19.77
CA TRP A 208 4.43 -8.32 -21.10
C TRP A 208 5.02 -6.93 -21.31
N TYR A 209 6.32 -6.88 -21.53
CA TYR A 209 7.08 -5.65 -21.79
C TYR A 209 7.42 -5.57 -23.28
N HIS A 210 7.18 -4.41 -23.86
CA HIS A 210 7.52 -4.11 -25.25
C HIS A 210 8.04 -2.66 -25.33
N ASP A 211 9.35 -2.53 -25.13
CA ASP A 211 10.09 -1.25 -25.13
C ASP A 211 9.50 -0.27 -24.10
N ALA A 212 8.78 0.77 -24.52
CA ALA A 212 8.16 1.76 -23.64
C ALA A 212 6.78 1.36 -23.09
N TRP A 213 6.29 0.17 -23.39
CA TRP A 213 4.98 -0.32 -22.96
C TRP A 213 5.10 -1.54 -22.07
N ALA A 214 4.24 -1.60 -21.06
CA ALA A 214 3.99 -2.83 -20.32
C ALA A 214 2.48 -3.09 -20.22
N LEU A 215 2.09 -4.37 -20.40
CA LEU A 215 0.75 -4.86 -20.11
C LEU A 215 0.87 -5.91 -19.02
N ARG A 216 0.12 -5.74 -17.93
CA ARG A 216 0.11 -6.67 -16.80
C ARG A 216 -1.30 -7.20 -16.58
N ALA A 217 -1.42 -8.48 -16.28
CA ALA A 217 -2.68 -9.10 -15.87
C ALA A 217 -2.40 -10.11 -14.76
N GLY A 218 -3.28 -10.17 -13.77
CA GLY A 218 -3.12 -11.11 -12.65
C GLY A 218 -4.43 -11.51 -12.03
N ARG A 219 -4.45 -12.71 -11.42
CA ARG A 219 -5.56 -13.25 -10.64
C ARG A 219 -5.06 -13.76 -9.31
N PHE A 220 -5.76 -13.39 -8.23
CA PHE A 220 -5.35 -13.64 -6.86
C PHE A 220 -6.54 -14.05 -5.99
N GLU A 221 -6.27 -14.80 -4.91
CA GLU A 221 -7.27 -15.18 -3.93
C GLU A 221 -7.80 -13.97 -3.16
N GLN A 222 -9.11 -13.94 -2.90
CA GLN A 222 -9.75 -12.99 -2.00
C GLN A 222 -9.68 -13.48 -0.54
N PRO A 223 -9.69 -12.60 0.47
CA PRO A 223 -9.93 -13.06 1.84
C PRO A 223 -11.36 -13.60 1.98
N LYS A 224 -11.55 -14.54 2.91
CA LYS A 224 -12.88 -15.12 3.21
C LYS A 224 -13.86 -14.09 3.76
N TRP A 225 -13.34 -13.12 4.51
CA TRP A 225 -14.09 -12.05 5.16
C TRP A 225 -13.35 -10.73 4.94
N PRO A 226 -14.08 -9.60 4.86
CA PRO A 226 -13.45 -8.29 4.70
C PRO A 226 -12.31 -8.06 5.70
N ASN A 227 -11.14 -7.70 5.19
CA ASN A 227 -9.94 -7.34 5.95
C ASN A 227 -9.51 -8.38 7.01
N GLN A 228 -9.63 -9.69 6.70
CA GLN A 228 -9.22 -10.78 7.59
C GLN A 228 -8.05 -11.59 7.00
N LEU A 229 -7.38 -12.39 7.86
CA LEU A 229 -6.22 -13.20 7.46
C LEU A 229 -6.57 -14.42 6.59
N PRO A 230 -7.65 -15.19 6.83
CA PRO A 230 -7.92 -16.38 6.04
C PRO A 230 -8.28 -16.04 4.59
N LEU A 231 -7.48 -16.53 3.65
CA LEU A 231 -7.77 -16.47 2.21
C LEU A 231 -8.76 -17.56 1.80
N ASP A 232 -9.51 -17.31 0.71
CA ASP A 232 -10.39 -18.26 0.08
C ASP A 232 -9.68 -18.91 -1.12
N ALA A 233 -9.30 -20.18 -0.96
CA ALA A 233 -8.58 -20.94 -1.98
C ALA A 233 -9.41 -21.26 -3.25
N GLN A 234 -10.63 -20.76 -3.36
CA GLN A 234 -11.48 -20.97 -4.54
C GLN A 234 -11.15 -19.93 -5.65
N LEU A 235 -9.91 -19.87 -6.07
CA LEU A 235 -9.35 -18.87 -7.01
C LEU A 235 -10.15 -18.67 -8.32
N PHE A 236 -10.93 -19.65 -8.76
CA PHE A 236 -11.78 -19.54 -9.96
C PHE A 236 -13.21 -19.08 -9.66
N ARG A 237 -13.57 -19.02 -8.38
CA ARG A 237 -14.90 -18.62 -7.92
C ARG A 237 -14.85 -17.29 -7.14
N HIS A 238 -13.89 -17.16 -6.22
CA HIS A 238 -13.66 -15.97 -5.42
C HIS A 238 -12.24 -15.47 -5.72
N PHE A 239 -12.15 -14.33 -6.41
CA PHE A 239 -10.88 -13.85 -6.96
C PHE A 239 -10.85 -12.33 -7.07
N GLY A 240 -9.65 -11.79 -7.18
CA GLY A 240 -9.41 -10.44 -7.65
C GLY A 240 -8.59 -10.47 -8.93
N ASP A 241 -9.19 -10.01 -10.03
CA ASP A 241 -8.50 -9.78 -11.30
C ASP A 241 -7.97 -8.35 -11.36
N GLN A 242 -6.74 -8.20 -11.87
CA GLN A 242 -6.08 -6.92 -12.09
C GLN A 242 -5.60 -6.89 -13.55
N VAL A 243 -5.78 -5.76 -14.22
CA VAL A 243 -5.20 -5.49 -15.54
C VAL A 243 -4.65 -4.09 -15.53
N GLU A 244 -3.39 -3.93 -15.96
CA GLU A 244 -2.72 -2.63 -16.00
C GLU A 244 -1.98 -2.44 -17.32
N ILE A 245 -2.08 -1.25 -17.88
CA ILE A 245 -1.29 -0.78 -19.03
C ILE A 245 -0.41 0.35 -18.54
N GLU A 246 0.90 0.25 -18.78
CA GLU A 246 1.89 1.28 -18.47
C GLU A 246 2.53 1.76 -19.77
N HIS A 247 2.77 3.08 -19.84
CA HIS A 247 3.54 3.70 -20.91
C HIS A 247 4.60 4.63 -20.33
N ASP A 248 5.85 4.30 -20.61
CA ASP A 248 6.99 5.15 -20.29
C ASP A 248 7.13 6.25 -21.36
N HIS A 249 7.35 7.50 -20.90
CA HIS A 249 7.57 8.64 -21.80
C HIS A 249 8.66 9.58 -21.25
N ALA A 250 9.05 10.55 -22.04
CA ALA A 250 9.94 11.62 -21.59
C ALA A 250 9.39 12.99 -22.01
N ILE A 251 9.30 13.93 -21.07
CA ILE A 251 8.94 15.32 -21.33
C ILE A 251 10.18 16.18 -21.05
N SER A 252 10.66 16.92 -22.05
CA SER A 252 11.88 17.73 -21.96
C SER A 252 13.11 16.92 -21.47
N GLY A 253 13.20 15.65 -21.87
CA GLY A 253 14.28 14.74 -21.45
C GLY A 253 14.14 14.15 -20.06
N GLN A 254 13.09 14.51 -19.30
CA GLN A 254 12.81 13.96 -17.98
C GLN A 254 11.84 12.76 -18.08
N PRO A 255 12.13 11.63 -17.42
CA PRO A 255 11.30 10.44 -17.49
C PRO A 255 9.95 10.63 -16.80
N GLY A 256 8.94 9.99 -17.32
CA GLY A 256 7.60 9.90 -16.75
C GLY A 256 6.90 8.62 -17.16
N LYS A 257 5.80 8.31 -16.49
CA LYS A 257 4.97 7.13 -16.75
C LYS A 257 3.50 7.49 -16.63
N VAL A 258 2.68 6.79 -17.40
CA VAL A 258 1.22 6.76 -17.24
C VAL A 258 0.79 5.32 -17.09
N LEU A 259 0.04 5.02 -16.03
CA LEU A 259 -0.52 3.71 -15.75
C LEU A 259 -2.05 3.79 -15.76
N LEU A 260 -2.69 2.84 -16.41
CA LEU A 260 -4.14 2.65 -16.37
C LEU A 260 -4.42 1.28 -15.75
N LEU A 261 -5.08 1.27 -14.59
CA LEU A 261 -5.38 0.08 -13.81
C LEU A 261 -6.89 -0.18 -13.80
N GLY A 262 -7.29 -1.41 -14.13
CA GLY A 262 -8.65 -1.91 -13.93
C GLY A 262 -8.65 -3.11 -13.00
N PHE A 263 -9.66 -3.20 -12.12
CA PHE A 263 -9.81 -4.36 -11.24
C PHE A 263 -11.25 -4.90 -11.20
N ARG A 264 -11.36 -6.18 -10.91
CA ARG A 264 -12.60 -6.86 -10.58
C ARG A 264 -12.38 -7.81 -9.40
N GLY A 265 -13.03 -7.53 -8.28
CA GLY A 265 -13.12 -8.43 -7.13
C GLY A 265 -14.42 -9.22 -7.17
N ARG A 266 -14.38 -10.54 -6.89
CA ARG A 266 -15.55 -11.38 -6.72
C ARG A 266 -15.40 -12.21 -5.45
N ALA A 267 -16.39 -12.10 -4.57
CA ALA A 267 -16.47 -12.87 -3.34
C ALA A 267 -17.92 -12.93 -2.85
N VAL A 268 -18.17 -13.61 -1.73
CA VAL A 268 -19.49 -13.53 -1.03
C VAL A 268 -19.50 -12.17 -0.33
N MET A 269 -20.07 -11.16 -0.99
CA MET A 269 -20.07 -9.75 -0.56
C MET A 269 -21.49 -9.28 -0.23
N ALA A 270 -21.60 -8.36 0.72
CA ALA A 270 -22.84 -7.63 0.98
C ALA A 270 -22.98 -6.44 0.03
N ARG A 271 -24.22 -6.15 -0.39
CA ARG A 271 -24.56 -4.87 -1.04
C ARG A 271 -25.13 -3.91 -0.02
N TYR A 272 -24.72 -2.65 -0.07
CA TYR A 272 -25.27 -1.60 0.79
C TYR A 272 -26.77 -1.43 0.60
N SER A 273 -27.28 -1.52 -0.64
CA SER A 273 -28.72 -1.44 -0.94
C SER A 273 -29.54 -2.55 -0.26
N ASP A 274 -28.99 -3.77 -0.20
CA ASP A 274 -29.68 -4.92 0.41
C ASP A 274 -29.75 -4.77 1.94
N ALA A 275 -28.66 -4.27 2.56
CA ALA A 275 -28.62 -3.96 3.98
C ALA A 275 -29.60 -2.85 4.36
N LEU A 276 -29.68 -1.80 3.54
CA LEU A 276 -30.63 -0.69 3.71
C LEU A 276 -32.07 -1.18 3.57
N ALA A 277 -32.39 -1.97 2.53
CA ALA A 277 -33.73 -2.52 2.32
C ALA A 277 -34.16 -3.47 3.46
N LEU A 278 -33.25 -4.28 3.98
CA LEU A 278 -33.54 -5.13 5.14
C LEU A 278 -33.82 -4.30 6.39
N ALA A 279 -33.05 -3.25 6.64
CA ALA A 279 -33.27 -2.34 7.76
C ALA A 279 -34.61 -1.59 7.64
N ASP A 280 -35.02 -1.20 6.43
CA ASP A 280 -36.35 -0.59 6.16
C ASP A 280 -37.50 -1.55 6.50
N ALA A 281 -37.33 -2.85 6.23
CA ALA A 281 -38.35 -3.84 6.46
C ALA A 281 -38.42 -4.33 7.94
N SER A 282 -37.28 -4.39 8.63
CA SER A 282 -37.18 -4.99 9.99
C SER A 282 -37.04 -3.96 11.11
N GLY A 283 -36.70 -2.70 10.78
CA GLY A 283 -36.29 -1.68 11.74
C GLY A 283 -34.83 -1.85 12.19
N GLY A 284 -34.26 -0.80 12.77
CA GLY A 284 -32.89 -0.81 13.31
C GLY A 284 -31.83 -0.33 12.32
N ALA A 285 -30.55 -0.43 12.72
CA ALA A 285 -29.42 -0.09 11.87
C ALA A 285 -29.16 -1.14 10.78
N PRO A 286 -28.76 -0.73 9.57
CA PRO A 286 -28.44 -1.69 8.51
C PRO A 286 -27.18 -2.48 8.83
N SER A 287 -27.16 -3.78 8.45
CA SER A 287 -26.04 -4.71 8.72
C SER A 287 -25.59 -5.39 7.43
N LEU A 288 -24.30 -5.26 7.10
CA LEU A 288 -23.66 -6.00 6.00
C LEU A 288 -23.64 -7.48 6.26
N ASP A 289 -23.36 -7.91 7.50
CA ASP A 289 -23.28 -9.31 7.87
C ASP A 289 -24.62 -10.05 7.65
N ALA A 290 -25.73 -9.36 7.86
CA ALA A 290 -27.07 -9.93 7.67
C ALA A 290 -27.40 -10.25 6.19
N VAL A 291 -26.73 -9.61 5.24
CA VAL A 291 -26.98 -9.75 3.80
C VAL A 291 -25.81 -10.32 3.00
N ARG A 292 -24.67 -10.63 3.65
CA ARG A 292 -23.50 -11.28 3.02
C ARG A 292 -23.76 -12.75 2.77
N THR A 293 -24.61 -13.05 1.80
CA THR A 293 -25.08 -14.43 1.54
C THR A 293 -24.88 -14.89 0.10
N ARG A 294 -24.47 -14.00 -0.80
CA ARG A 294 -24.28 -14.28 -2.24
C ARG A 294 -22.99 -13.68 -2.75
N GLU A 295 -22.54 -14.26 -3.88
CA GLU A 295 -21.44 -13.70 -4.65
C GLU A 295 -21.87 -12.40 -5.34
N HIS A 296 -21.02 -11.39 -5.23
CA HIS A 296 -21.12 -10.14 -5.98
C HIS A 296 -19.76 -9.76 -6.55
N ASP A 297 -19.80 -8.90 -7.54
CA ASP A 297 -18.61 -8.31 -8.14
C ASP A 297 -18.48 -6.85 -7.70
N LYS A 298 -17.24 -6.42 -7.44
CA LYS A 298 -16.84 -5.02 -7.29
C LYS A 298 -15.82 -4.70 -8.37
N THR A 299 -16.00 -3.59 -9.07
CA THR A 299 -15.12 -3.17 -10.16
C THR A 299 -14.64 -1.76 -9.95
N GLY A 300 -13.48 -1.45 -10.49
CA GLY A 300 -12.95 -0.09 -10.50
C GLY A 300 -11.90 0.12 -11.57
N VAL A 301 -11.63 1.39 -11.83
CA VAL A 301 -10.65 1.86 -12.80
C VAL A 301 -9.91 3.07 -12.25
N GLY A 302 -8.60 3.10 -12.45
CA GLY A 302 -7.72 4.17 -12.00
C GLY A 302 -6.70 4.58 -13.04
N ILE A 303 -6.16 5.77 -12.85
CA ILE A 303 -5.03 6.31 -13.58
C ILE A 303 -3.98 6.82 -12.59
N ASP A 304 -2.72 6.47 -12.83
CA ASP A 304 -1.55 7.04 -12.18
C ASP A 304 -0.67 7.72 -13.23
N VAL A 305 -0.28 8.97 -12.97
CA VAL A 305 0.66 9.73 -13.79
C VAL A 305 1.80 10.17 -12.89
N GLN A 306 3.00 9.83 -13.27
CA GLN A 306 4.22 10.25 -12.57
C GLN A 306 5.20 10.89 -13.55
N GLN A 307 5.83 11.98 -13.14
CA GLN A 307 6.72 12.77 -13.98
C GLN A 307 7.89 13.34 -13.19
N ALA A 308 9.11 13.02 -13.58
CA ALA A 308 10.27 13.77 -13.14
C ALA A 308 10.22 15.19 -13.73
N ILE A 309 10.29 16.20 -12.86
CA ILE A 309 10.31 17.62 -13.26
C ILE A 309 11.75 18.06 -13.50
N THR A 310 12.66 17.57 -12.65
CA THR A 310 14.11 17.73 -12.75
C THR A 310 14.78 16.46 -12.25
N GLY A 311 16.11 16.35 -12.29
CA GLY A 311 16.85 15.25 -11.68
C GLY A 311 16.58 15.04 -10.17
N ASP A 312 16.14 16.12 -9.48
CA ASP A 312 15.91 16.12 -8.01
C ASP A 312 14.46 16.35 -7.61
N ALA A 313 13.53 16.46 -8.57
CA ALA A 313 12.12 16.72 -8.28
C ALA A 313 11.23 15.90 -9.16
N GLY A 314 10.21 15.29 -8.57
CA GLY A 314 9.18 14.56 -9.27
C GLY A 314 7.79 14.81 -8.70
N ALA A 315 6.79 14.55 -9.51
CA ALA A 315 5.38 14.72 -9.18
C ALA A 315 4.59 13.46 -9.54
N PHE A 316 3.48 13.26 -8.86
CA PHE A 316 2.51 12.23 -9.19
C PHE A 316 1.07 12.74 -9.05
N VAL A 317 0.16 12.12 -9.79
CA VAL A 317 -1.28 12.26 -9.65
C VAL A 317 -1.92 10.90 -9.82
N ARG A 318 -2.75 10.48 -8.86
CA ARG A 318 -3.58 9.28 -8.95
C ARG A 318 -5.05 9.63 -8.86
N ALA A 319 -5.89 9.00 -9.65
CA ALA A 319 -7.34 9.05 -9.52
C ALA A 319 -7.92 7.66 -9.72
N MET A 320 -8.86 7.26 -8.87
CA MET A 320 -9.55 5.97 -8.99
C MET A 320 -11.03 6.10 -8.68
N HIS A 321 -11.83 5.33 -9.42
CA HIS A 321 -13.24 5.14 -9.22
C HIS A 321 -13.57 3.66 -9.09
N ALA A 322 -14.08 3.24 -7.94
CA ALA A 322 -14.74 1.97 -7.73
C ALA A 322 -16.26 2.15 -7.78
N ASP A 323 -17.00 1.09 -8.11
CA ASP A 323 -18.47 1.17 -8.26
C ASP A 323 -19.21 1.42 -6.93
N GLY A 324 -18.63 1.09 -5.78
CA GLY A 324 -19.12 1.37 -4.44
C GLY A 324 -20.53 0.84 -4.13
N ARG A 325 -20.92 -0.27 -4.80
CA ARG A 325 -22.24 -0.92 -4.58
C ARG A 325 -22.18 -1.96 -3.48
N THR A 326 -21.03 -2.58 -3.32
CA THR A 326 -20.75 -3.62 -2.32
C THR A 326 -19.79 -3.11 -1.27
N GLU A 327 -19.74 -3.79 -0.14
CA GLU A 327 -18.70 -3.59 0.86
C GLU A 327 -17.29 -3.67 0.26
N THR A 328 -16.33 -3.06 0.94
CA THR A 328 -14.91 -3.15 0.59
C THR A 328 -14.30 -4.36 1.28
N TYR A 329 -13.33 -5.02 0.63
CA TYR A 329 -12.70 -6.25 1.15
C TYR A 329 -11.31 -6.02 1.71
N ALA A 330 -10.58 -4.97 1.27
CA ALA A 330 -9.20 -4.75 1.69
C ALA A 330 -8.86 -3.28 1.99
N PHE A 331 -8.16 -3.07 3.07
CA PHE A 331 -7.33 -1.96 3.55
C PHE A 331 -7.97 -0.58 3.68
N SER A 332 -8.96 -0.22 2.90
CA SER A 332 -9.57 1.11 2.94
C SER A 332 -11.05 1.03 2.66
N GLU A 333 -11.83 1.92 3.26
CA GLU A 333 -13.24 2.11 2.93
C GLU A 333 -13.38 3.40 2.12
N VAL A 334 -12.97 3.31 0.85
CA VAL A 334 -12.95 4.40 -0.12
C VAL A 334 -13.54 3.90 -1.44
N ASP A 335 -14.50 4.64 -2.02
CA ASP A 335 -15.08 4.28 -3.32
C ASP A 335 -14.55 5.14 -4.46
N ARG A 336 -14.04 6.35 -4.15
CA ARG A 336 -13.39 7.25 -5.11
C ARG A 336 -12.24 7.97 -4.46
N SER A 337 -11.13 8.08 -5.16
CA SER A 337 -9.95 8.79 -4.65
C SER A 337 -9.30 9.66 -5.70
N LEU A 338 -8.74 10.77 -5.24
CA LEU A 338 -7.82 11.61 -5.99
C LEU A 338 -6.66 11.97 -5.07
N SER A 339 -5.44 11.69 -5.50
CA SER A 339 -4.24 12.13 -4.78
C SER A 339 -3.23 12.75 -5.73
N ALA A 340 -2.44 13.70 -5.21
CA ALA A 340 -1.36 14.34 -5.95
C ALA A 340 -0.25 14.78 -5.00
N GLY A 341 0.99 14.74 -5.45
CA GLY A 341 2.11 15.15 -4.61
C GLY A 341 3.39 15.44 -5.37
N LEU A 342 4.33 15.98 -4.61
CA LEU A 342 5.68 16.32 -5.04
C LEU A 342 6.68 15.61 -4.12
N SER A 343 7.77 15.13 -4.70
CA SER A 343 8.94 14.61 -3.99
C SER A 343 10.19 15.38 -4.46
N LEU A 344 11.00 15.82 -3.51
CA LEU A 344 12.20 16.59 -3.74
C LEU A 344 13.39 15.90 -3.07
N LYS A 345 14.49 15.70 -3.80
CA LYS A 345 15.77 15.27 -3.23
C LYS A 345 16.55 16.46 -2.68
N GLY A 346 17.32 16.21 -1.64
CA GLY A 346 18.02 17.24 -0.88
C GLY A 346 19.27 17.84 -1.52
N ALA A 347 19.58 17.54 -2.78
CA ALA A 347 20.74 18.08 -3.49
C ALA A 347 20.74 19.62 -3.49
N ARG A 348 19.56 20.24 -3.57
CA ARG A 348 19.40 21.73 -3.58
C ARG A 348 19.80 22.40 -2.27
N TRP A 349 19.83 21.68 -1.17
CA TRP A 349 20.26 22.19 0.15
C TRP A 349 21.48 21.43 0.71
N GLY A 350 22.27 20.81 -0.18
CA GLY A 350 23.54 20.17 0.16
C GLY A 350 23.43 18.82 0.87
N ARG A 351 22.26 18.17 0.82
CA ARG A 351 22.00 16.86 1.42
C ARG A 351 21.33 15.91 0.39
N PRO A 352 22.08 15.42 -0.61
CA PRO A 352 21.53 14.73 -1.78
C PRO A 352 20.73 13.46 -1.45
N ASP A 353 21.01 12.83 -0.33
CA ASP A 353 20.38 11.59 0.10
C ASP A 353 19.15 11.82 1.02
N ASP A 354 18.85 13.08 1.36
CA ASP A 354 17.62 13.44 2.05
C ASP A 354 16.46 13.57 1.04
N ALA A 355 15.23 13.44 1.52
CA ALA A 355 14.02 13.63 0.73
C ALA A 355 12.97 14.46 1.48
N LEU A 356 12.24 15.29 0.74
CA LEU A 356 11.06 16.02 1.21
C LEU A 356 9.88 15.63 0.33
N GLY A 357 8.76 15.23 0.92
CA GLY A 357 7.51 15.00 0.22
C GLY A 357 6.39 15.89 0.75
N VAL A 358 5.53 16.36 -0.17
CA VAL A 358 4.26 17.03 0.16
C VAL A 358 3.19 16.48 -0.76
N ALA A 359 2.07 16.02 -0.19
CA ALA A 359 0.97 15.47 -0.97
C ALA A 359 -0.39 15.77 -0.34
N LEU A 360 -1.41 15.66 -1.16
CA LEU A 360 -2.82 15.73 -0.75
C LEU A 360 -3.58 14.53 -1.30
N ALA A 361 -4.59 14.08 -0.55
CA ALA A 361 -5.57 13.10 -1.01
C ALA A 361 -6.98 13.57 -0.67
N VAL A 362 -7.93 13.21 -1.53
CA VAL A 362 -9.36 13.41 -1.33
C VAL A 362 -10.07 12.09 -1.58
N ASN A 363 -10.66 11.55 -0.53
CA ASN A 363 -11.42 10.31 -0.53
C ASN A 363 -12.93 10.61 -0.50
N ALA A 364 -13.70 9.79 -1.18
CA ALA A 364 -15.15 9.93 -1.22
C ALA A 364 -15.85 8.56 -1.25
N LEU A 365 -17.08 8.53 -0.71
CA LEU A 365 -17.95 7.36 -0.73
C LEU A 365 -18.99 7.45 -1.85
N SER A 366 -19.48 6.30 -2.29
CA SER A 366 -20.64 6.17 -3.16
C SER A 366 -21.93 6.55 -2.43
N PRO A 367 -23.01 6.94 -3.13
CA PRO A 367 -24.28 7.23 -2.48
C PRO A 367 -24.80 6.11 -1.58
N PRO A 368 -24.87 4.81 -1.99
CA PRO A 368 -25.38 3.77 -1.11
C PRO A 368 -24.48 3.51 0.11
N HIS A 369 -23.18 3.70 0.00
CA HIS A 369 -22.25 3.57 1.14
C HIS A 369 -22.48 4.69 2.16
N ARG A 370 -22.64 5.95 1.69
CA ARG A 370 -23.00 7.10 2.55
C ARG A 370 -24.31 6.89 3.28
N ASP A 371 -25.36 6.44 2.56
CA ASP A 371 -26.67 6.20 3.13
C ASP A 371 -26.62 5.08 4.19
N TYR A 372 -25.81 4.05 3.95
CA TYR A 372 -25.56 2.97 4.88
C TYR A 372 -24.94 3.48 6.20
N LEU A 373 -23.87 4.25 6.13
CA LEU A 373 -23.18 4.82 7.31
C LEU A 373 -24.08 5.88 8.01
N ALA A 374 -24.79 6.71 7.27
CA ALA A 374 -25.70 7.72 7.83
C ALA A 374 -26.84 7.12 8.65
N ARG A 375 -27.23 5.88 8.36
CA ARG A 375 -28.25 5.11 9.10
C ARG A 375 -27.66 4.24 10.22
N GLY A 376 -26.39 4.47 10.59
CA GLY A 376 -25.71 3.77 11.67
C GLY A 376 -25.14 2.42 11.28
N GLY A 377 -24.98 2.12 9.98
CA GLY A 377 -24.29 0.94 9.51
C GLY A 377 -22.81 0.93 9.87
N LEU A 378 -22.23 -0.26 10.05
CA LEU A 378 -20.83 -0.47 10.38
C LEU A 378 -20.09 -1.14 9.22
N GLY A 379 -19.02 -0.51 8.72
CA GLY A 379 -18.01 -1.12 7.88
C GLY A 379 -16.92 -1.78 8.73
N PHE A 380 -15.82 -2.24 8.12
CA PHE A 380 -14.72 -2.81 8.92
C PHE A 380 -13.87 -1.72 9.63
N PHE A 381 -13.85 -0.48 9.12
CA PHE A 381 -13.17 0.66 9.75
C PHE A 381 -14.09 1.81 10.11
N LEU A 382 -15.23 1.96 9.43
CA LEU A 382 -16.11 3.10 9.53
C LEU A 382 -17.41 2.77 10.25
N GLY A 383 -18.02 3.77 10.90
CA GLY A 383 -19.33 3.68 11.52
C GLY A 383 -19.43 4.47 12.80
N ASP A 384 -19.84 5.73 12.69
CA ASP A 384 -19.99 6.67 13.80
C ASP A 384 -21.40 6.66 14.43
N GLY A 385 -22.32 5.82 13.92
CA GLY A 385 -23.73 5.83 14.30
C GLY A 385 -24.58 6.86 13.57
N ALA A 386 -23.97 7.90 13.01
CA ALA A 386 -24.55 8.92 12.14
C ALA A 386 -23.48 9.50 11.21
N LEU A 387 -23.87 10.25 10.17
CA LEU A 387 -22.93 10.82 9.21
C LEU A 387 -23.40 12.20 8.71
N ASP A 388 -22.64 13.25 9.01
CA ASP A 388 -22.69 14.53 8.29
C ASP A 388 -21.64 14.50 7.17
N TYR A 389 -22.04 13.99 6.01
CA TYR A 389 -21.11 13.62 4.94
C TYR A 389 -20.33 14.78 4.35
N ARG A 390 -19.01 14.66 4.39
CA ARG A 390 -18.04 15.43 3.62
C ARG A 390 -16.92 14.51 3.16
N ASN A 391 -16.30 14.81 2.02
CA ASN A 391 -15.11 14.08 1.59
C ASN A 391 -14.02 14.19 2.67
N GLU A 392 -13.39 13.06 2.97
CA GLU A 392 -12.18 13.04 3.78
C GLU A 392 -11.03 13.64 2.97
N ARG A 393 -10.28 14.57 3.56
CA ARG A 393 -9.16 15.25 2.90
C ARG A 393 -7.93 15.10 3.77
N ILE A 394 -6.83 14.72 3.14
CA ILE A 394 -5.56 14.46 3.81
C ILE A 394 -4.50 15.35 3.16
N ILE A 395 -3.72 16.04 3.99
CA ILE A 395 -2.48 16.67 3.59
C ILE A 395 -1.38 15.99 4.39
N GLU A 396 -0.35 15.50 3.72
CA GLU A 396 0.82 14.90 4.35
C GLU A 396 2.08 15.58 3.86
N THR A 397 3.02 15.80 4.78
CA THR A 397 4.37 16.22 4.47
C THR A 397 5.37 15.44 5.32
N TYR A 398 6.45 14.99 4.69
CA TYR A 398 7.54 14.34 5.41
C TYR A 398 8.89 14.90 5.01
N TYR A 399 9.85 14.81 5.92
CA TYR A 399 11.27 15.03 5.66
C TYR A 399 12.02 13.77 6.12
N ALA A 400 12.68 13.10 5.17
CA ALA A 400 13.51 11.94 5.41
C ALA A 400 14.98 12.37 5.44
N LEU A 401 15.58 12.34 6.62
CA LEU A 401 16.97 12.67 6.89
C LEU A 401 17.81 11.40 6.82
N GLN A 402 18.78 11.31 5.92
CA GLN A 402 19.77 10.26 5.96
C GLN A 402 20.73 10.46 7.14
N VAL A 403 20.64 9.58 8.13
CA VAL A 403 21.49 9.61 9.35
C VAL A 403 22.71 8.69 9.26
N ALA A 404 22.61 7.65 8.39
CA ALA A 404 23.71 6.76 8.03
C ALA A 404 23.49 6.23 6.61
N LYS A 405 24.48 5.60 5.99
CA LYS A 405 24.46 5.14 4.59
C LYS A 405 23.18 4.37 4.18
N SER A 406 22.63 3.58 5.09
CA SER A 406 21.44 2.74 4.87
C SER A 406 20.36 3.00 5.91
N THR A 407 20.34 4.21 6.51
CA THR A 407 19.41 4.50 7.61
C THR A 407 18.87 5.92 7.47
N HIS A 408 17.53 6.03 7.49
CA HIS A 408 16.81 7.29 7.42
C HIS A 408 15.97 7.50 8.68
N LEU A 409 15.99 8.73 9.20
CA LEU A 409 15.06 9.22 10.20
C LEU A 409 14.09 10.18 9.51
N SER A 410 12.81 9.85 9.47
CA SER A 410 11.80 10.74 8.90
C SER A 410 10.95 11.38 9.98
N LEU A 411 10.64 12.66 9.81
CA LEU A 411 9.58 13.35 10.52
C LEU A 411 8.43 13.56 9.53
N ASP A 412 7.22 13.27 9.96
CA ASP A 412 6.04 13.32 9.14
C ASP A 412 4.89 14.01 9.88
N TRP A 413 4.06 14.75 9.14
CA TRP A 413 2.88 15.42 9.65
C TRP A 413 1.72 15.24 8.68
N GLN A 414 0.58 14.81 9.24
CA GLN A 414 -0.67 14.68 8.52
C GLN A 414 -1.73 15.58 9.13
N HIS A 415 -2.52 16.21 8.25
CA HIS A 415 -3.74 16.93 8.59
C HIS A 415 -4.90 16.28 7.86
N ILE A 416 -5.93 15.90 8.62
CA ILE A 416 -7.09 15.17 8.10
C ILE A 416 -8.34 15.97 8.43
N ASP A 417 -9.02 16.48 7.39
CA ASP A 417 -10.35 17.07 7.46
C ASP A 417 -11.43 16.00 7.30
N ASN A 418 -12.52 16.13 8.06
CA ASN A 418 -13.68 15.24 8.01
C ASN A 418 -13.29 13.76 8.17
N PRO A 419 -12.59 13.37 9.26
CA PRO A 419 -12.14 12.01 9.46
C PRO A 419 -13.32 11.03 9.42
N GLY A 420 -13.18 9.95 8.64
CA GLY A 420 -14.26 9.00 8.39
C GLY A 420 -15.43 9.60 7.61
N TYR A 421 -15.16 10.60 6.78
CA TYR A 421 -16.15 11.34 5.95
C TYR A 421 -17.16 12.18 6.75
N ASN A 422 -16.89 12.45 8.02
CA ASN A 422 -17.85 13.05 8.94
C ASN A 422 -17.44 14.48 9.34
N HIS A 423 -18.21 15.48 8.89
CA HIS A 423 -17.97 16.90 9.18
C HIS A 423 -18.22 17.27 10.65
N ALA A 424 -19.01 16.49 11.35
CA ALA A 424 -19.22 16.66 12.81
C ALA A 424 -18.00 16.28 13.65
N ARG A 425 -16.88 15.90 13.03
CA ARG A 425 -15.66 15.42 13.65
C ARG A 425 -14.41 16.04 13.02
N GLY A 426 -13.35 16.25 13.82
CA GLY A 426 -12.07 16.78 13.35
C GLY A 426 -11.97 18.32 13.36
N PRO A 427 -10.99 18.91 12.67
CA PRO A 427 -9.89 18.21 11.98
C PRO A 427 -8.94 17.48 12.94
N VAL A 428 -8.14 16.55 12.38
CA VAL A 428 -7.19 15.74 13.14
C VAL A 428 -5.77 15.99 12.65
N HIS A 429 -4.82 16.03 13.57
CA HIS A 429 -3.39 16.08 13.25
C HIS A 429 -2.69 14.83 13.76
N VAL A 430 -1.82 14.27 12.93
CA VAL A 430 -0.94 13.16 13.29
C VAL A 430 0.51 13.59 13.06
N LEU A 431 1.34 13.46 14.09
CA LEU A 431 2.79 13.62 14.00
C LEU A 431 3.43 12.25 14.03
N SER A 432 4.39 12.01 13.16
CA SER A 432 5.08 10.71 13.08
C SER A 432 6.59 10.90 13.09
N ALA A 433 7.28 9.91 13.66
CA ALA A 433 8.71 9.74 13.52
C ALA A 433 8.95 8.30 13.04
N ARG A 434 9.67 8.15 11.93
CA ARG A 434 9.99 6.86 11.33
C ARG A 434 11.50 6.67 11.28
N LEU A 435 11.98 5.56 11.84
CA LEU A 435 13.36 5.10 11.65
C LEU A 435 13.31 3.89 10.72
N HIS A 436 13.96 4.00 9.58
CA HIS A 436 14.07 2.96 8.56
C HIS A 436 15.52 2.65 8.28
N ALA A 437 15.87 1.37 8.30
CA ALA A 437 17.19 0.87 7.94
C ALA A 437 17.04 -0.30 6.94
N GLU A 438 17.93 -0.32 5.94
CA GLU A 438 17.98 -1.38 4.92
C GLU A 438 19.42 -1.76 4.58
N PHE A 439 19.65 -2.99 4.05
CA PHE A 439 20.94 -3.48 3.61
C PHE A 439 20.81 -4.49 2.47
#